data_7e975020dc6914dc834f46b1cdad7c0a
#
_entry.id   7e975020dc6914dc834f46b1cdad7c0a
#
_cell.length_a   1.000
_cell.length_b   1.000
_cell.length_c   1.000
_cell.angle_alpha   90.00
_cell.angle_beta   90.00
_cell.angle_gamma   90.00
#
_symmetry.space_group_name_H-M   'P 1'
#
loop_
_entity.id
_entity.type
_entity.pdbx_description
1 polymer ?
#
loop_
_entity_poly.entity_id
_entity_poly.type
_entity_poly.pdbx_seq_one_letter_code
_entity_poly.pdbx_strand_id
1 'polypeptide(L)'
;MMQKRKLRDLEVSAIGVGCMGFSHGYGKVPETEYSINAMRKAFEVGCNFFDTAEVYGDVVFYPGHNEELVGKALSSVRKDVVLATKLHLRPDEVAARSSVYDAVKSHLVASMKRLGTDYVDLYYLHRINEEVSFEEVAAAMGRLIDKGLIRGWGLSQVDVETLAKAHAITPVSAVQNIYSMLERGCEAEVIPYCVEHNIGFVPFSPIASGFLSGKVTVDTKFEEVDDVRKFVPQLKKENITANQPILDVLADFSKLKNATNAQISLAWMLHKYPNVVPIPGSKNLERILENLGAADVTLTDNEFAQLEAALNACTVHGHRGFVETEQHTFGNNWKKKE
;
A
#
# COMPACT_ATOMS: atom_id res chain seq x y z
N MET A 1 4.16 -20.07 -11.55
CA MET A 1 4.59 -18.64 -11.55
C MET A 1 3.43 -17.79 -11.05
N MET A 2 3.70 -16.83 -10.17
CA MET A 2 2.66 -15.94 -9.65
C MET A 2 1.97 -15.18 -10.79
N GLN A 3 0.64 -15.05 -10.73
CA GLN A 3 -0.16 -14.29 -11.68
C GLN A 3 0.36 -12.86 -11.80
N LYS A 4 0.35 -12.31 -13.02
CA LYS A 4 0.76 -10.92 -13.29
C LYS A 4 -0.46 -10.01 -13.46
N ARG A 5 -0.29 -8.74 -13.07
CA ARG A 5 -1.24 -7.66 -13.25
C ARG A 5 -0.54 -6.41 -13.80
N LYS A 6 -1.30 -5.42 -14.18
CA LYS A 6 -0.75 -4.17 -14.70
C LYS A 6 -1.09 -2.99 -13.81
N LEU A 7 -0.09 -2.16 -13.55
CA LEU A 7 -0.24 -0.81 -13.07
C LEU A 7 0.04 0.11 -14.27
N ARG A 8 -0.98 0.36 -15.10
CA ARG A 8 -0.88 0.94 -16.42
C ARG A 8 0.09 0.14 -17.30
N ASP A 9 1.30 0.64 -17.52
CA ASP A 9 2.32 0.01 -18.40
C ASP A 9 3.31 -0.86 -17.61
N LEU A 10 3.26 -0.86 -16.29
CA LEU A 10 4.12 -1.65 -15.43
C LEU A 10 3.50 -3.02 -15.15
N GLU A 11 4.19 -4.09 -15.55
CA GLU A 11 3.78 -5.45 -15.23
C GLU A 11 4.32 -5.89 -13.88
N VAL A 12 3.42 -6.21 -12.96
CA VAL A 12 3.73 -6.56 -11.57
C VAL A 12 3.13 -7.92 -11.18
N SER A 13 3.66 -8.55 -10.15
CA SER A 13 3.01 -9.69 -9.49
C SER A 13 1.64 -9.27 -8.94
N ALA A 14 0.66 -10.18 -8.94
CA ALA A 14 -0.70 -9.90 -8.47
C ALA A 14 -0.76 -9.39 -7.03
N ILE A 15 0.26 -9.71 -6.23
CA ILE A 15 0.46 -9.20 -4.87
C ILE A 15 1.90 -8.71 -4.77
N GLY A 16 2.09 -7.51 -4.19
CA GLY A 16 3.39 -6.95 -3.89
C GLY A 16 3.76 -7.08 -2.40
N VAL A 17 4.93 -6.57 -2.04
CA VAL A 17 5.40 -6.50 -0.65
C VAL A 17 5.51 -5.05 -0.21
N GLY A 18 4.73 -4.66 0.82
CA GLY A 18 4.92 -3.40 1.54
C GLY A 18 6.09 -3.51 2.50
N CYS A 19 7.17 -2.76 2.27
CA CYS A 19 8.43 -2.91 2.99
C CYS A 19 8.51 -2.08 4.29
N MET A 20 7.54 -1.22 4.59
CA MET A 20 7.57 -0.31 5.74
C MET A 20 7.93 -1.01 7.06
N GLY A 21 7.32 -2.17 7.34
CA GLY A 21 7.50 -2.90 8.60
C GLY A 21 8.93 -3.39 8.88
N PHE A 22 9.82 -3.36 7.89
CA PHE A 22 11.24 -3.66 8.09
C PHE A 22 12.04 -2.51 8.69
N SER A 23 11.45 -1.34 8.84
CA SER A 23 12.13 -0.16 9.39
C SER A 23 11.33 0.56 10.47
N HIS A 24 10.00 0.49 10.45
CA HIS A 24 9.15 1.14 11.46
C HIS A 24 7.67 0.73 11.37
N GLY A 25 6.87 1.26 12.29
CA GLY A 25 5.41 1.32 12.22
C GLY A 25 4.67 0.14 12.85
N TYR A 26 5.33 -0.97 13.13
CA TYR A 26 4.70 -2.18 13.70
C TYR A 26 5.47 -2.76 14.91
N GLY A 27 6.08 -1.89 15.73
CA GLY A 27 6.88 -2.27 16.89
C GLY A 27 8.25 -2.81 16.48
N LYS A 28 8.86 -3.67 17.31
CA LYS A 28 10.24 -4.15 17.14
C LYS A 28 10.59 -4.52 15.71
N VAL A 29 11.62 -3.88 15.18
CA VAL A 29 12.14 -4.10 13.82
C VAL A 29 13.03 -5.37 13.80
N PRO A 30 12.94 -6.21 12.75
CA PRO A 30 13.84 -7.37 12.58
C PRO A 30 15.28 -6.94 12.27
N GLU A 31 16.20 -7.87 12.46
CA GLU A 31 17.59 -7.69 12.06
C GLU A 31 17.74 -7.48 10.53
N THR A 32 18.73 -6.67 10.14
CA THR A 32 18.97 -6.28 8.74
C THR A 32 19.06 -7.47 7.80
N GLU A 33 19.89 -8.47 8.14
CA GLU A 33 20.10 -9.66 7.29
C GLU A 33 18.83 -10.51 7.16
N TYR A 34 18.05 -10.61 8.23
CA TYR A 34 16.73 -11.26 8.16
C TYR A 34 15.79 -10.53 7.22
N SER A 35 15.73 -9.21 7.27
CA SER A 35 14.88 -8.38 6.42
C SER A 35 15.27 -8.50 4.94
N ILE A 36 16.58 -8.48 4.64
CA ILE A 36 17.13 -8.71 3.31
C ILE A 36 16.72 -10.09 2.80
N ASN A 37 16.92 -11.13 3.61
CA ASN A 37 16.55 -12.49 3.24
C ASN A 37 15.04 -12.63 2.99
N ALA A 38 14.20 -11.99 3.80
CA ALA A 38 12.74 -12.06 3.64
C ALA A 38 12.29 -11.45 2.30
N MET A 39 12.87 -10.31 1.88
CA MET A 39 12.58 -9.71 0.58
C MET A 39 13.08 -10.56 -0.59
N ARG A 40 14.28 -11.15 -0.47
CA ARG A 40 14.81 -12.08 -1.48
C ARG A 40 13.96 -13.34 -1.63
N LYS A 41 13.49 -13.91 -0.52
CA LYS A 41 12.59 -15.06 -0.53
C LYS A 41 11.22 -14.72 -1.17
N ALA A 42 10.71 -13.51 -0.95
CA ALA A 42 9.52 -13.05 -1.65
C ALA A 42 9.74 -12.99 -3.18
N PHE A 43 10.90 -12.50 -3.63
CA PHE A 43 11.26 -12.52 -5.04
C PHE A 43 11.37 -13.94 -5.60
N GLU A 44 12.03 -14.85 -4.89
CA GLU A 44 12.22 -16.26 -5.31
C GLU A 44 10.87 -16.99 -5.54
N VAL A 45 9.81 -16.63 -4.81
CA VAL A 45 8.46 -17.19 -5.03
C VAL A 45 7.64 -16.43 -6.08
N GLY A 46 8.26 -15.46 -6.80
CA GLY A 46 7.68 -14.80 -7.97
C GLY A 46 7.10 -13.41 -7.71
N CYS A 47 7.25 -12.84 -6.50
CA CYS A 47 6.92 -11.45 -6.25
C CYS A 47 7.96 -10.54 -6.92
N ASN A 48 7.52 -9.63 -7.79
CA ASN A 48 8.41 -8.64 -8.39
C ASN A 48 8.02 -7.19 -8.06
N PHE A 49 7.05 -6.95 -7.18
CA PHE A 49 6.60 -5.63 -6.81
C PHE A 49 6.91 -5.32 -5.33
N PHE A 50 7.78 -4.34 -5.09
CA PHE A 50 8.23 -3.94 -3.74
C PHE A 50 7.98 -2.44 -3.54
N ASP A 51 7.33 -2.10 -2.43
CA ASP A 51 6.92 -0.74 -2.11
C ASP A 51 7.60 -0.22 -0.85
N THR A 52 8.29 0.92 -0.97
CA THR A 52 8.94 1.65 0.12
C THR A 52 8.56 3.13 0.11
N ALA A 53 9.23 3.97 0.89
CA ALA A 53 9.13 5.44 0.88
C ALA A 53 10.36 6.08 1.53
N GLU A 54 10.68 7.32 1.14
CA GLU A 54 11.82 8.08 1.68
C GLU A 54 11.73 8.34 3.19
N VAL A 55 10.51 8.47 3.74
CA VAL A 55 10.29 8.74 5.17
C VAL A 55 10.34 7.48 6.04
N TYR A 56 10.35 6.28 5.44
CA TYR A 56 10.30 5.06 6.24
C TYR A 56 11.60 4.82 7.00
N GLY A 57 11.48 4.74 8.32
CA GLY A 57 12.59 4.56 9.25
C GLY A 57 12.91 5.79 10.10
N ASP A 58 12.25 6.93 9.88
CA ASP A 58 12.51 8.21 10.54
C ASP A 58 12.38 8.16 12.07
N VAL A 59 11.46 7.32 12.59
CA VAL A 59 11.22 7.19 14.04
C VAL A 59 12.26 6.30 14.73
N VAL A 60 12.65 5.17 14.11
CA VAL A 60 13.50 4.13 14.74
C VAL A 60 14.96 4.28 14.36
N PHE A 61 15.25 4.76 13.16
CA PHE A 61 16.60 4.91 12.60
C PHE A 61 16.82 6.33 12.08
N TYR A 62 16.56 6.54 10.78
CA TYR A 62 16.67 7.82 10.07
C TYR A 62 15.80 7.75 8.80
N PRO A 63 15.39 8.91 8.25
CA PRO A 63 14.67 8.95 6.98
C PRO A 63 15.47 8.30 5.86
N GLY A 64 14.84 7.38 5.12
CA GLY A 64 15.48 6.66 4.02
C GLY A 64 16.15 5.33 4.40
N HIS A 65 16.21 4.96 5.67
CA HIS A 65 16.74 3.65 6.10
C HIS A 65 16.07 2.49 5.36
N ASN A 66 14.75 2.56 5.15
CA ASN A 66 14.03 1.51 4.45
C ASN A 66 14.43 1.41 2.96
N GLU A 67 14.64 2.54 2.29
CA GLU A 67 15.12 2.54 0.89
C GLU A 67 16.51 1.91 0.78
N GLU A 68 17.42 2.20 1.70
CA GLU A 68 18.76 1.57 1.72
C GLU A 68 18.66 0.05 1.93
N LEU A 69 17.78 -0.39 2.82
CA LEU A 69 17.54 -1.80 3.10
C LEU A 69 16.98 -2.53 1.87
N VAL A 70 15.95 -1.96 1.24
CA VAL A 70 15.34 -2.48 0.00
C VAL A 70 16.34 -2.50 -1.14
N GLY A 71 17.12 -1.43 -1.32
CA GLY A 71 18.18 -1.35 -2.31
C GLY A 71 19.22 -2.47 -2.16
N LYS A 72 19.69 -2.71 -0.93
CA LYS A 72 20.62 -3.83 -0.64
C LYS A 72 19.99 -5.19 -0.92
N ALA A 73 18.74 -5.39 -0.54
CA ALA A 73 18.03 -6.66 -0.73
C ALA A 73 17.90 -7.04 -2.21
N LEU A 74 17.56 -6.06 -3.05
CA LEU A 74 17.13 -6.27 -4.44
C LEU A 74 18.19 -5.89 -5.48
N SER A 75 19.41 -5.48 -5.07
CA SER A 75 20.47 -5.03 -5.96
C SER A 75 20.81 -6.05 -7.05
N SER A 76 20.88 -7.33 -6.71
CA SER A 76 21.22 -8.40 -7.66
C SER A 76 20.13 -8.72 -8.69
N VAL A 77 18.89 -8.31 -8.42
CA VAL A 77 17.70 -8.58 -9.25
C VAL A 77 16.97 -7.29 -9.67
N ARG A 78 17.65 -6.13 -9.58
CA ARG A 78 17.05 -4.80 -9.82
C ARG A 78 16.26 -4.71 -11.11
N LYS A 79 16.72 -5.36 -12.18
CA LYS A 79 16.08 -5.32 -13.51
C LYS A 79 14.83 -6.20 -13.61
N ASP A 80 14.67 -7.14 -12.69
CA ASP A 80 13.59 -8.12 -12.67
C ASP A 80 12.45 -7.71 -11.72
N VAL A 81 12.61 -6.59 -11.02
CA VAL A 81 11.63 -6.07 -10.06
C VAL A 81 11.09 -4.70 -10.46
N VAL A 82 9.86 -4.45 -10.07
CA VAL A 82 9.21 -3.14 -10.08
C VAL A 82 9.35 -2.55 -8.69
N LEU A 83 10.15 -1.50 -8.57
CA LEU A 83 10.47 -0.84 -7.32
C LEU A 83 9.71 0.47 -7.21
N ALA A 84 8.84 0.57 -6.19
CA ALA A 84 8.09 1.76 -5.88
C ALA A 84 8.65 2.48 -4.65
N THR A 85 8.78 3.80 -4.74
CA THR A 85 9.04 4.66 -3.58
C THR A 85 8.20 5.93 -3.64
N LYS A 86 8.23 6.74 -2.59
CA LYS A 86 7.33 7.89 -2.42
C LYS A 86 8.09 9.08 -1.88
N LEU A 87 7.76 10.28 -2.39
CA LEU A 87 8.21 11.54 -1.82
C LEU A 87 7.14 12.15 -0.91
N HIS A 88 7.60 12.87 0.10
CA HIS A 88 6.77 13.68 0.97
C HIS A 88 7.23 15.15 0.86
N LEU A 89 6.61 15.92 -0.05
CA LEU A 89 7.07 17.25 -0.40
C LEU A 89 6.51 18.31 0.56
N ARG A 90 7.38 19.13 1.14
CA ARG A 90 7.02 20.22 2.05
C ARG A 90 7.21 21.60 1.38
N PRO A 91 6.43 22.61 1.80
CA PRO A 91 6.52 23.97 1.22
C PRO A 91 7.91 24.60 1.35
N ASP A 92 8.59 24.41 2.49
CA ASP A 92 9.93 24.92 2.75
C ASP A 92 10.98 24.29 1.80
N GLU A 93 10.80 23.02 1.44
CA GLU A 93 11.67 22.34 0.48
C GLU A 93 11.48 22.88 -0.94
N VAL A 94 10.24 23.23 -1.31
CA VAL A 94 9.94 23.88 -2.59
C VAL A 94 10.52 25.29 -2.61
N ALA A 95 10.30 26.07 -1.55
CA ALA A 95 10.81 27.44 -1.43
C ALA A 95 12.36 27.52 -1.46
N ALA A 96 13.03 26.46 -0.98
CA ALA A 96 14.49 26.36 -1.02
C ALA A 96 15.05 25.97 -2.40
N ARG A 97 14.22 25.80 -3.43
CA ARG A 97 14.59 25.41 -4.79
C ARG A 97 14.08 26.41 -5.82
N SER A 98 14.52 26.26 -7.06
CA SER A 98 14.12 27.14 -8.17
C SER A 98 12.71 26.85 -8.69
N SER A 99 12.20 25.64 -8.44
CA SER A 99 10.88 25.19 -8.89
C SER A 99 10.42 23.93 -8.15
N VAL A 100 9.12 23.62 -8.22
CA VAL A 100 8.56 22.32 -7.76
C VAL A 100 9.27 21.16 -8.45
N TYR A 101 9.58 21.26 -9.75
CA TYR A 101 10.34 20.23 -10.47
C TYR A 101 11.72 19.98 -9.84
N ASP A 102 12.45 21.01 -9.49
CA ASP A 102 13.79 20.85 -8.90
C ASP A 102 13.71 20.25 -7.49
N ALA A 103 12.68 20.58 -6.73
CA ALA A 103 12.39 19.95 -5.44
C ALA A 103 12.09 18.46 -5.61
N VAL A 104 11.10 18.11 -6.42
CA VAL A 104 10.72 16.70 -6.71
C VAL A 104 11.91 15.90 -7.22
N LYS A 105 12.68 16.47 -8.16
CA LYS A 105 13.89 15.81 -8.69
C LYS A 105 14.95 15.60 -7.62
N SER A 106 15.12 16.53 -6.69
CA SER A 106 16.11 16.38 -5.61
C SER A 106 15.77 15.22 -4.67
N HIS A 107 14.50 15.06 -4.33
CA HIS A 107 14.00 13.90 -3.57
C HIS A 107 14.25 12.58 -4.32
N LEU A 108 13.90 12.54 -5.61
CA LEU A 108 14.11 11.34 -6.44
C LEU A 108 15.59 10.95 -6.50
N VAL A 109 16.50 11.93 -6.72
CA VAL A 109 17.96 11.66 -6.77
C VAL A 109 18.45 11.10 -5.43
N ALA A 110 17.96 11.62 -4.31
CA ALA A 110 18.30 11.11 -2.99
C ALA A 110 17.78 9.69 -2.78
N SER A 111 16.52 9.41 -3.19
CA SER A 111 15.94 8.06 -3.16
C SER A 111 16.71 7.07 -4.04
N MET A 112 17.04 7.46 -5.29
CA MET A 112 17.85 6.61 -6.18
C MET A 112 19.21 6.27 -5.58
N LYS A 113 19.85 7.23 -4.92
CA LYS A 113 21.13 7.00 -4.23
C LYS A 113 20.98 5.97 -3.10
N ARG A 114 19.95 6.08 -2.25
CA ARG A 114 19.69 5.12 -1.17
C ARG A 114 19.33 3.74 -1.70
N LEU A 115 18.53 3.68 -2.75
CA LEU A 115 18.13 2.44 -3.43
C LEU A 115 19.23 1.80 -4.26
N GLY A 116 20.34 2.52 -4.55
CA GLY A 116 21.45 2.03 -5.37
C GLY A 116 21.05 1.79 -6.83
N THR A 117 20.25 2.68 -7.43
CA THR A 117 19.70 2.54 -8.80
C THR A 117 19.70 3.88 -9.52
N ASP A 118 19.67 3.85 -10.85
CA ASP A 118 19.63 5.03 -11.73
C ASP A 118 18.21 5.42 -12.13
N TYR A 119 17.21 4.63 -11.78
CA TYR A 119 15.79 4.89 -12.07
C TYR A 119 14.89 4.25 -11.01
N VAL A 120 13.67 4.76 -10.89
CA VAL A 120 12.60 4.16 -10.08
C VAL A 120 11.47 3.74 -11.02
N ASP A 121 10.87 2.57 -10.78
CA ASP A 121 9.79 2.10 -11.67
C ASP A 121 8.49 2.86 -11.40
N LEU A 122 8.14 3.09 -10.13
CA LEU A 122 6.92 3.78 -9.75
C LEU A 122 7.20 4.79 -8.63
N TYR A 123 6.97 6.07 -8.90
CA TYR A 123 7.24 7.15 -7.97
C TYR A 123 5.96 7.84 -7.54
N TYR A 124 5.64 7.78 -6.24
CA TYR A 124 4.41 8.34 -5.71
C TYR A 124 4.61 9.72 -5.07
N LEU A 125 3.64 10.61 -5.21
CA LEU A 125 3.40 11.66 -4.22
C LEU A 125 2.71 11.00 -3.00
N HIS A 126 3.42 10.95 -1.86
CA HIS A 126 2.99 10.16 -0.69
C HIS A 126 1.73 10.75 -0.03
N ARG A 127 1.68 12.07 0.07
CA ARG A 127 0.50 12.83 0.54
C ARG A 127 0.47 14.16 -0.19
N ILE A 128 -0.72 14.65 -0.47
CA ILE A 128 -0.91 16.01 -0.96
C ILE A 128 -0.69 16.96 0.19
N ASN A 129 0.06 18.02 -0.06
CA ASN A 129 0.17 19.18 0.81
C ASN A 129 -0.56 20.33 0.15
N GLU A 130 -1.55 20.92 0.83
CA GLU A 130 -2.39 22.00 0.28
C GLU A 130 -1.60 23.28 -0.06
N GLU A 131 -0.43 23.47 0.55
CA GLU A 131 0.46 24.61 0.28
C GLU A 131 1.41 24.36 -0.91
N VAL A 132 1.38 23.18 -1.51
CA VAL A 132 2.17 22.81 -2.69
C VAL A 132 1.23 22.40 -3.81
N SER A 133 1.32 23.10 -4.96
CA SER A 133 0.50 22.75 -6.12
C SER A 133 0.77 21.32 -6.58
N PHE A 134 -0.23 20.45 -6.42
CA PHE A 134 -0.14 19.06 -6.91
C PHE A 134 -0.15 19.00 -8.45
N GLU A 135 -0.69 20.01 -9.12
CA GLU A 135 -0.65 20.15 -10.57
C GLU A 135 0.79 20.34 -11.07
N GLU A 136 1.56 21.18 -10.36
CA GLU A 136 2.99 21.35 -10.67
C GLU A 136 3.79 20.08 -10.37
N VAL A 137 3.42 19.34 -9.31
CA VAL A 137 4.01 18.02 -9.03
C VAL A 137 3.65 17.04 -10.16
N ALA A 138 2.41 16.98 -10.63
CA ALA A 138 2.00 16.13 -11.75
C ALA A 138 2.79 16.46 -13.03
N ALA A 139 2.98 17.75 -13.34
CA ALA A 139 3.81 18.20 -14.47
C ALA A 139 5.29 17.82 -14.27
N ALA A 140 5.80 17.92 -13.05
CA ALA A 140 7.17 17.50 -12.72
C ALA A 140 7.37 16.00 -12.93
N MET A 141 6.40 15.15 -12.55
CA MET A 141 6.44 13.71 -12.76
C MET A 141 6.49 13.36 -14.25
N GLY A 142 5.71 14.05 -15.11
CA GLY A 142 5.78 13.90 -16.57
C GLY A 142 7.19 14.14 -17.11
N ARG A 143 7.83 15.23 -16.68
CA ARG A 143 9.21 15.55 -17.07
C ARG A 143 10.23 14.51 -16.59
N LEU A 144 10.00 13.85 -15.45
CA LEU A 144 10.86 12.78 -14.94
C LEU A 144 10.68 11.49 -15.76
N ILE A 145 9.45 11.20 -16.22
CA ILE A 145 9.16 10.10 -17.15
C ILE A 145 9.88 10.32 -18.47
N ASP A 146 9.74 11.52 -19.07
CA ASP A 146 10.39 11.86 -20.34
C ASP A 146 11.92 11.73 -20.28
N LYS A 147 12.51 11.93 -19.11
CA LYS A 147 13.96 11.77 -18.87
C LYS A 147 14.36 10.34 -18.54
N GLY A 148 13.42 9.40 -18.44
CA GLY A 148 13.68 8.02 -18.05
C GLY A 148 14.14 7.82 -16.62
N LEU A 149 13.96 8.82 -15.73
CA LEU A 149 14.32 8.73 -14.32
C LEU A 149 13.27 7.96 -13.50
N ILE A 150 12.01 7.99 -13.96
CA ILE A 150 10.93 7.14 -13.46
C ILE A 150 10.21 6.50 -14.65
N ARG A 151 9.63 5.31 -14.47
CA ARG A 151 8.86 4.61 -15.51
C ARG A 151 7.36 4.90 -15.43
N GLY A 152 6.88 5.25 -14.24
CA GLY A 152 5.51 5.65 -13.96
C GLY A 152 5.44 6.43 -12.67
N TRP A 153 4.30 7.08 -12.45
CA TRP A 153 4.06 7.83 -11.23
C TRP A 153 2.69 7.56 -10.65
N GLY A 154 2.48 7.93 -9.41
CA GLY A 154 1.22 7.72 -8.72
C GLY A 154 0.95 8.71 -7.60
N LEU A 155 -0.25 8.57 -7.06
CA LEU A 155 -0.76 9.33 -5.91
C LEU A 155 -1.12 8.39 -4.78
N SER A 156 -1.04 8.88 -3.54
CA SER A 156 -1.45 8.10 -2.36
C SER A 156 -2.44 8.88 -1.51
N GLN A 157 -3.55 8.22 -1.12
CA GLN A 157 -4.64 8.77 -0.31
C GLN A 157 -5.28 10.00 -0.96
N VAL A 158 -5.86 9.80 -2.12
CA VAL A 158 -6.54 10.85 -2.90
C VAL A 158 -7.96 10.42 -3.25
N ASP A 159 -8.82 11.42 -3.43
CA ASP A 159 -10.16 11.29 -3.98
C ASP A 159 -10.14 11.25 -5.52
N VAL A 160 -11.30 11.00 -6.11
CA VAL A 160 -11.44 10.90 -7.57
C VAL A 160 -11.25 12.24 -8.27
N GLU A 161 -11.62 13.36 -7.65
CA GLU A 161 -11.48 14.70 -8.24
C GLU A 161 -10.00 15.07 -8.39
N THR A 162 -9.23 14.89 -7.33
CA THR A 162 -7.78 15.10 -7.33
C THR A 162 -7.08 14.18 -8.33
N LEU A 163 -7.47 12.89 -8.34
CA LEU A 163 -6.93 11.92 -9.28
C LEU A 163 -7.19 12.33 -10.74
N ALA A 164 -8.42 12.74 -11.06
CA ALA A 164 -8.80 13.14 -12.41
C ALA A 164 -8.01 14.36 -12.89
N LYS A 165 -7.85 15.38 -12.03
CA LYS A 165 -7.04 16.57 -12.34
C LYS A 165 -5.59 16.21 -12.60
N ALA A 166 -4.99 15.41 -11.73
CA ALA A 166 -3.60 14.97 -11.88
C ALA A 166 -3.38 14.11 -13.14
N HIS A 167 -4.31 13.19 -13.41
CA HIS A 167 -4.28 12.31 -14.58
C HIS A 167 -4.37 13.08 -15.91
N ALA A 168 -5.14 14.15 -15.94
CA ALA A 168 -5.27 15.02 -17.12
C ALA A 168 -3.96 15.78 -17.46
N ILE A 169 -3.10 16.02 -16.47
CA ILE A 169 -1.80 16.70 -16.66
C ILE A 169 -0.74 15.68 -17.08
N THR A 170 -0.61 14.59 -16.30
CA THR A 170 0.33 13.49 -16.58
C THR A 170 -0.38 12.17 -16.28
N PRO A 171 -0.49 11.25 -17.24
CA PRO A 171 -1.18 9.98 -17.04
C PRO A 171 -0.65 9.23 -15.81
N VAL A 172 -1.52 9.05 -14.80
CA VAL A 172 -1.21 8.35 -13.55
C VAL A 172 -1.13 6.85 -13.81
N SER A 173 -0.09 6.19 -13.28
CA SER A 173 0.11 4.74 -13.42
C SER A 173 -0.60 3.97 -12.31
N ALA A 174 -0.61 4.50 -11.09
CA ALA A 174 -1.23 3.84 -9.95
C ALA A 174 -1.72 4.83 -8.89
N VAL A 175 -2.79 4.43 -8.17
CA VAL A 175 -3.24 5.08 -6.94
C VAL A 175 -3.05 4.12 -5.78
N GLN A 176 -2.47 4.61 -4.68
CA GLN A 176 -2.26 3.83 -3.47
C GLN A 176 -3.12 4.37 -2.33
N ASN A 177 -4.28 3.76 -2.08
CA ASN A 177 -5.21 4.13 -1.02
C ASN A 177 -5.45 2.99 -0.04
N ILE A 178 -6.00 3.31 1.15
CA ILE A 178 -6.51 2.29 2.07
C ILE A 178 -7.63 1.53 1.38
N TYR A 179 -7.53 0.20 1.38
CA TYR A 179 -8.61 -0.66 0.92
C TYR A 179 -8.50 -2.05 1.55
N SER A 180 -9.61 -2.51 2.13
CA SER A 180 -9.76 -3.84 2.69
C SER A 180 -11.25 -4.19 2.81
N MET A 181 -11.58 -5.38 3.26
CA MET A 181 -12.97 -5.76 3.56
C MET A 181 -13.64 -4.82 4.59
N LEU A 182 -12.84 -4.13 5.43
CA LEU A 182 -13.34 -3.16 6.44
C LEU A 182 -13.27 -1.72 5.97
N GLU A 183 -12.60 -1.42 4.87
CA GLU A 183 -12.40 -0.07 4.31
C GLU A 183 -12.72 -0.08 2.81
N ARG A 184 -13.98 0.14 2.48
CA ARG A 184 -14.48 -0.02 1.11
C ARG A 184 -14.86 1.30 0.44
N GLY A 185 -14.53 2.43 1.04
CA GLY A 185 -14.91 3.76 0.53
C GLY A 185 -14.43 4.05 -0.89
N CYS A 186 -13.30 3.47 -1.31
CA CYS A 186 -12.79 3.63 -2.68
C CYS A 186 -13.64 2.93 -3.75
N GLU A 187 -14.55 2.03 -3.39
CA GLU A 187 -15.42 1.30 -4.33
C GLU A 187 -16.45 2.21 -5.01
N ALA A 188 -16.81 3.33 -4.36
CA ALA A 188 -17.84 4.21 -4.88
C ALA A 188 -17.37 4.98 -6.14
N GLU A 189 -16.13 5.48 -6.14
CA GLU A 189 -15.65 6.40 -7.17
C GLU A 189 -14.23 6.12 -7.64
N VAL A 190 -13.26 5.97 -6.71
CA VAL A 190 -11.83 5.91 -7.06
C VAL A 190 -11.49 4.65 -7.85
N ILE A 191 -11.94 3.47 -7.41
CA ILE A 191 -11.65 2.21 -8.12
C ILE A 191 -12.35 2.17 -9.48
N PRO A 192 -13.65 2.52 -9.63
CA PRO A 192 -14.29 2.62 -10.93
C PRO A 192 -13.55 3.55 -11.91
N TYR A 193 -13.15 4.74 -11.45
CA TYR A 193 -12.36 5.67 -12.26
C TYR A 193 -11.02 5.04 -12.68
N CYS A 194 -10.33 4.37 -11.76
CA CYS A 194 -9.08 3.67 -12.07
C CYS A 194 -9.26 2.59 -13.15
N VAL A 195 -10.33 1.81 -13.08
CA VAL A 195 -10.66 0.78 -14.10
C VAL A 195 -10.88 1.42 -15.46
N GLU A 196 -11.70 2.48 -15.52
CA GLU A 196 -12.05 3.18 -16.76
C GLU A 196 -10.82 3.80 -17.44
N HIS A 197 -9.86 4.31 -16.67
CA HIS A 197 -8.69 5.04 -17.17
C HIS A 197 -7.39 4.21 -17.21
N ASN A 198 -7.49 2.87 -17.07
CA ASN A 198 -6.32 1.96 -17.05
C ASN A 198 -5.27 2.37 -16.00
N ILE A 199 -5.72 2.76 -14.80
CA ILE A 199 -4.87 3.09 -13.66
C ILE A 199 -4.87 1.89 -12.72
N GLY A 200 -3.69 1.47 -12.25
CA GLY A 200 -3.57 0.46 -11.21
C GLY A 200 -4.06 0.97 -9.86
N PHE A 201 -4.69 0.11 -9.08
CA PHE A 201 -5.09 0.44 -7.72
C PHE A 201 -4.31 -0.42 -6.73
N VAL A 202 -3.56 0.22 -5.82
CA VAL A 202 -2.64 -0.45 -4.90
C VAL A 202 -3.13 -0.30 -3.47
N PRO A 203 -3.86 -1.30 -2.94
CA PRO A 203 -4.29 -1.30 -1.55
C PRO A 203 -3.12 -1.35 -0.57
N PHE A 204 -2.99 -0.37 0.33
CA PHE A 204 -2.23 -0.55 1.54
C PHE A 204 -3.15 -0.89 2.72
N SER A 205 -2.62 -1.52 3.77
CA SER A 205 -3.40 -2.13 4.86
C SER A 205 -4.49 -3.13 4.39
N PRO A 206 -4.24 -3.97 3.36
CA PRO A 206 -5.27 -4.79 2.73
C PRO A 206 -5.86 -5.85 3.65
N ILE A 207 -5.17 -6.19 4.75
CA ILE A 207 -5.66 -7.10 5.81
C ILE A 207 -5.97 -6.35 7.13
N ALA A 208 -6.39 -5.08 7.04
CA ALA A 208 -6.83 -4.25 8.16
C ALA A 208 -5.83 -4.27 9.34
N SER A 209 -4.55 -3.94 9.07
CA SER A 209 -3.46 -3.96 10.08
C SER A 209 -3.29 -5.29 10.81
N GLY A 210 -3.67 -6.39 10.17
CA GLY A 210 -3.59 -7.74 10.71
C GLY A 210 -4.90 -8.28 11.30
N PHE A 211 -5.93 -7.45 11.49
CA PHE A 211 -7.22 -7.90 12.05
C PHE A 211 -7.83 -9.03 11.21
N LEU A 212 -7.91 -8.89 9.90
CA LEU A 212 -8.49 -9.89 8.99
C LEU A 212 -7.71 -11.22 8.94
N SER A 213 -6.53 -11.30 9.54
CA SER A 213 -5.84 -12.58 9.72
C SER A 213 -6.42 -13.45 10.85
N GLY A 214 -7.25 -12.85 11.73
CA GLY A 214 -7.73 -13.48 12.96
C GLY A 214 -6.66 -13.61 14.06
N LYS A 215 -5.45 -13.08 13.85
CA LYS A 215 -4.33 -13.14 14.83
C LYS A 215 -4.29 -11.94 15.77
N VAL A 216 -5.10 -10.92 15.53
CA VAL A 216 -5.29 -9.76 16.42
C VAL A 216 -6.56 -9.98 17.22
N THR A 217 -6.42 -10.06 18.54
CA THR A 217 -7.49 -10.33 19.49
C THR A 217 -7.62 -9.19 20.51
N VAL A 218 -8.65 -9.22 21.33
CA VAL A 218 -8.87 -8.26 22.42
C VAL A 218 -7.72 -8.23 23.45
N ASP A 219 -6.92 -9.29 23.52
CA ASP A 219 -5.77 -9.41 24.41
C ASP A 219 -4.45 -8.97 23.72
N THR A 220 -4.49 -8.67 22.43
CA THR A 220 -3.31 -8.18 21.72
C THR A 220 -2.91 -6.81 22.24
N LYS A 221 -1.63 -6.69 22.63
CA LYS A 221 -1.06 -5.44 23.11
C LYS A 221 -0.20 -4.79 22.02
N PHE A 222 -0.37 -3.49 21.86
CA PHE A 222 0.40 -2.66 20.95
C PHE A 222 1.19 -1.63 21.77
N GLU A 223 2.11 -2.11 22.61
CA GLU A 223 2.83 -1.30 23.62
C GLU A 223 4.18 -0.77 23.13
N GLU A 224 4.69 -1.27 21.98
CA GLU A 224 5.96 -0.82 21.43
C GLU A 224 5.90 0.67 21.06
N VAL A 225 7.02 1.37 21.22
CA VAL A 225 7.10 2.81 20.98
C VAL A 225 6.65 3.19 19.59
N ASP A 226 7.00 2.39 18.58
CA ASP A 226 6.71 2.60 17.17
C ASP A 226 5.67 1.60 16.63
N ASP A 227 4.56 1.40 17.31
CA ASP A 227 3.45 0.58 16.82
C ASP A 227 2.22 1.45 16.52
N VAL A 228 2.03 1.77 15.25
CA VAL A 228 0.91 2.61 14.77
C VAL A 228 -0.46 1.98 15.03
N ARG A 229 -0.54 0.66 15.25
CA ARG A 229 -1.80 -0.06 15.47
C ARG A 229 -2.54 0.40 16.73
N LYS A 230 -1.83 0.91 17.73
CA LYS A 230 -2.44 1.46 18.95
C LYS A 230 -3.36 2.66 18.70
N PHE A 231 -3.17 3.35 17.56
CA PHE A 231 -3.97 4.50 17.15
C PHE A 231 -5.08 4.16 16.16
N VAL A 232 -5.21 2.91 15.74
CA VAL A 232 -6.20 2.46 14.75
C VAL A 232 -7.53 2.14 15.42
N PRO A 233 -8.61 2.88 15.17
CA PRO A 233 -9.91 2.65 15.80
C PRO A 233 -10.46 1.23 15.61
N GLN A 234 -10.28 0.60 14.47
CA GLN A 234 -10.70 -0.80 14.23
C GLN A 234 -10.04 -1.80 15.21
N LEU A 235 -8.90 -1.44 15.80
CA LEU A 235 -8.14 -2.31 16.72
C LEU A 235 -8.39 -1.99 18.20
N LYS A 236 -9.36 -1.13 18.52
CA LYS A 236 -9.86 -0.98 19.89
C LYS A 236 -10.65 -2.23 20.28
N LYS A 237 -10.55 -2.62 21.56
CA LYS A 237 -11.14 -3.87 22.08
C LYS A 237 -12.62 -4.04 21.77
N GLU A 238 -13.38 -2.95 21.92
CA GLU A 238 -14.81 -2.91 21.58
C GLU A 238 -15.06 -3.19 20.10
N ASN A 239 -14.25 -2.62 19.21
CA ASN A 239 -14.39 -2.79 17.76
C ASN A 239 -13.87 -4.16 17.29
N ILE A 240 -12.82 -4.70 17.90
CA ILE A 240 -12.38 -6.08 17.65
C ILE A 240 -13.52 -7.05 17.97
N THR A 241 -14.17 -6.89 19.12
CA THR A 241 -15.32 -7.73 19.52
C THR A 241 -16.50 -7.56 18.56
N ALA A 242 -16.84 -6.32 18.23
CA ALA A 242 -17.99 -6.01 17.37
C ALA A 242 -17.78 -6.47 15.91
N ASN A 243 -16.54 -6.52 15.44
CA ASN A 243 -16.18 -7.02 14.09
C ASN A 243 -15.97 -8.55 14.02
N GLN A 244 -16.16 -9.31 15.12
CA GLN A 244 -16.00 -10.76 15.13
C GLN A 244 -16.82 -11.47 14.04
N PRO A 245 -18.08 -11.08 13.72
CA PRO A 245 -18.85 -11.72 12.66
C PRO A 245 -18.14 -11.72 11.29
N ILE A 246 -17.30 -10.72 10.99
CA ILE A 246 -16.51 -10.66 9.76
C ILE A 246 -15.44 -11.77 9.77
N LEU A 247 -14.80 -12.01 10.92
CA LEU A 247 -13.81 -13.09 11.06
C LEU A 247 -14.46 -14.46 10.99
N ASP A 248 -15.69 -14.60 11.47
CA ASP A 248 -16.45 -15.87 11.38
C ASP A 248 -16.77 -16.20 9.92
N VAL A 249 -17.22 -15.21 9.13
CA VAL A 249 -17.40 -15.36 7.67
C VAL A 249 -16.09 -15.79 7.00
N LEU A 250 -14.97 -15.12 7.32
CA LEU A 250 -13.66 -15.49 6.76
C LEU A 250 -13.23 -16.91 7.14
N ALA A 251 -13.50 -17.33 8.38
CA ALA A 251 -13.14 -18.67 8.86
C ALA A 251 -13.86 -19.78 8.08
N ASP A 252 -15.11 -19.57 7.68
CA ASP A 252 -15.87 -20.54 6.88
C ASP A 252 -15.28 -20.66 5.47
N PHE A 253 -14.95 -19.55 4.82
CA PHE A 253 -14.28 -19.59 3.51
C PHE A 253 -12.84 -20.11 3.59
N SER A 254 -12.13 -19.84 4.68
CA SER A 254 -10.80 -20.41 4.96
C SER A 254 -10.84 -21.94 4.97
N LYS A 255 -11.81 -22.53 5.66
CA LYS A 255 -12.02 -23.98 5.66
C LYS A 255 -12.38 -24.51 4.28
N LEU A 256 -13.31 -23.84 3.58
CA LEU A 256 -13.76 -24.22 2.24
C LEU A 256 -12.60 -24.25 1.23
N LYS A 257 -11.70 -23.27 1.30
CA LYS A 257 -10.59 -23.11 0.34
C LYS A 257 -9.27 -23.71 0.82
N ASN A 258 -9.22 -24.29 2.03
CA ASN A 258 -7.97 -24.70 2.69
C ASN A 258 -6.90 -23.59 2.65
N ALA A 259 -7.31 -22.38 3.00
CA ALA A 259 -6.50 -21.19 2.99
C ALA A 259 -6.62 -20.43 4.33
N THR A 260 -5.78 -19.46 4.58
CA THR A 260 -5.92 -18.63 5.79
C THR A 260 -6.89 -17.47 5.57
N ASN A 261 -7.41 -16.88 6.66
CA ASN A 261 -8.28 -15.71 6.60
C ASN A 261 -7.61 -14.55 5.83
N ALA A 262 -6.30 -14.33 6.04
CA ALA A 262 -5.53 -13.32 5.30
C ALA A 262 -5.51 -13.62 3.80
N GLN A 263 -5.32 -14.88 3.42
CA GLN A 263 -5.35 -15.28 2.01
C GLN A 263 -6.74 -15.12 1.39
N ILE A 264 -7.81 -15.46 2.09
CA ILE A 264 -9.20 -15.21 1.61
C ILE A 264 -9.44 -13.71 1.42
N SER A 265 -9.01 -12.88 2.37
CA SER A 265 -9.15 -11.42 2.28
C SER A 265 -8.43 -10.83 1.05
N LEU A 266 -7.22 -11.30 0.76
CA LEU A 266 -6.46 -10.88 -0.42
C LEU A 266 -7.06 -11.44 -1.72
N ALA A 267 -7.45 -12.72 -1.74
CA ALA A 267 -8.07 -13.35 -2.91
C ALA A 267 -9.41 -12.67 -3.28
N TRP A 268 -10.20 -12.25 -2.28
CA TRP A 268 -11.43 -11.49 -2.50
C TRP A 268 -11.19 -10.22 -3.30
N MET A 269 -10.21 -9.38 -2.94
CA MET A 269 -9.95 -8.15 -3.68
C MET A 269 -9.30 -8.41 -5.05
N LEU A 270 -8.52 -9.48 -5.19
CA LEU A 270 -7.99 -9.91 -6.49
C LEU A 270 -9.09 -10.38 -7.43
N HIS A 271 -10.13 -11.06 -6.93
CA HIS A 271 -11.29 -11.48 -7.72
C HIS A 271 -12.16 -10.28 -8.11
N LYS A 272 -12.36 -9.35 -7.17
CA LYS A 272 -13.30 -8.24 -7.34
C LYS A 272 -12.92 -7.26 -8.44
N TYR A 273 -11.62 -6.94 -8.56
CA TYR A 273 -11.14 -5.94 -9.51
C TYR A 273 -9.84 -6.37 -10.21
N PRO A 274 -9.78 -6.30 -11.54
CA PRO A 274 -8.62 -6.76 -12.30
C PRO A 274 -7.39 -5.86 -12.16
N ASN A 275 -7.57 -4.58 -11.81
CA ASN A 275 -6.52 -3.56 -11.68
C ASN A 275 -6.01 -3.40 -10.23
N VAL A 276 -6.50 -4.22 -9.29
CA VAL A 276 -6.09 -4.16 -7.86
C VAL A 276 -4.85 -5.01 -7.63
N VAL A 277 -3.82 -4.42 -7.02
CA VAL A 277 -2.55 -5.06 -6.65
C VAL A 277 -2.24 -4.74 -5.20
N PRO A 278 -2.68 -5.55 -4.23
CA PRO A 278 -2.44 -5.28 -2.81
C PRO A 278 -0.97 -5.44 -2.43
N ILE A 279 -0.54 -4.62 -1.45
CA ILE A 279 0.81 -4.64 -0.89
C ILE A 279 0.76 -4.95 0.63
N PRO A 280 0.35 -6.16 1.03
CA PRO A 280 0.35 -6.53 2.43
C PRO A 280 1.77 -6.41 3.02
N GLY A 281 1.93 -5.57 4.04
CA GLY A 281 3.18 -5.44 4.78
C GLY A 281 3.30 -6.51 5.85
N SER A 282 4.49 -7.08 5.99
CA SER A 282 4.87 -7.90 7.14
C SER A 282 6.39 -7.87 7.34
N LYS A 283 6.80 -7.98 8.58
CA LYS A 283 8.21 -8.18 8.97
C LYS A 283 8.53 -9.65 9.28
N ASN A 284 7.58 -10.56 9.13
CA ASN A 284 7.74 -12.00 9.33
C ASN A 284 7.71 -12.72 7.99
N LEU A 285 8.76 -13.47 7.67
CA LEU A 285 8.92 -14.18 6.40
C LEU A 285 7.75 -15.14 6.10
N GLU A 286 7.34 -15.92 7.08
CA GLU A 286 6.24 -16.89 6.89
C GLU A 286 4.95 -16.20 6.49
N ARG A 287 4.63 -15.06 7.13
CA ARG A 287 3.46 -14.24 6.79
C ARG A 287 3.58 -13.57 5.42
N ILE A 288 4.79 -13.17 5.02
CA ILE A 288 5.01 -12.64 3.66
C ILE A 288 4.69 -13.72 2.64
N LEU A 289 5.22 -14.93 2.83
CA LEU A 289 4.96 -16.05 1.93
C LEU A 289 3.48 -16.48 1.97
N GLU A 290 2.86 -16.51 3.15
CA GLU A 290 1.42 -16.74 3.32
C GLU A 290 0.60 -15.73 2.50
N ASN A 291 0.90 -14.42 2.63
CA ASN A 291 0.19 -13.38 1.90
C ASN A 291 0.39 -13.51 0.38
N LEU A 292 1.61 -13.77 -0.07
CA LEU A 292 1.90 -13.96 -1.51
C LEU A 292 1.19 -15.19 -2.08
N GLY A 293 1.05 -16.26 -1.29
CA GLY A 293 0.30 -17.46 -1.65
C GLY A 293 -1.21 -17.22 -1.86
N ALA A 294 -1.74 -16.06 -1.46
CA ALA A 294 -3.13 -15.69 -1.76
C ALA A 294 -3.40 -15.56 -3.27
N ALA A 295 -2.36 -15.32 -4.07
CA ALA A 295 -2.47 -15.27 -5.53
C ALA A 295 -2.87 -16.62 -6.16
N ASP A 296 -2.69 -17.72 -5.45
CA ASP A 296 -3.06 -19.07 -5.88
C ASP A 296 -4.45 -19.50 -5.34
N VAL A 297 -5.07 -18.67 -4.48
CA VAL A 297 -6.41 -18.94 -3.94
C VAL A 297 -7.45 -18.40 -4.91
N THR A 298 -8.15 -19.32 -5.60
CA THR A 298 -9.19 -18.95 -6.58
C THR A 298 -10.57 -19.04 -5.93
N LEU A 299 -11.34 -17.96 -5.99
CA LEU A 299 -12.77 -17.94 -5.72
C LEU A 299 -13.52 -18.11 -7.04
N THR A 300 -14.52 -18.98 -7.09
CA THR A 300 -15.48 -18.99 -8.19
C THR A 300 -16.42 -17.78 -8.06
N ASP A 301 -17.10 -17.39 -9.14
CA ASP A 301 -18.06 -16.27 -9.09
C ASP A 301 -19.16 -16.49 -8.06
N ASN A 302 -19.61 -17.74 -7.87
CA ASN A 302 -20.61 -18.10 -6.87
C ASN A 302 -20.04 -17.97 -5.43
N GLU A 303 -18.84 -18.47 -5.19
CA GLU A 303 -18.16 -18.33 -3.88
C GLU A 303 -17.90 -16.86 -3.56
N PHE A 304 -17.47 -16.08 -4.55
CA PHE A 304 -17.27 -14.64 -4.39
C PHE A 304 -18.60 -13.94 -4.05
N ALA A 305 -19.69 -14.24 -4.78
CA ALA A 305 -21.00 -13.65 -4.51
C ALA A 305 -21.53 -14.00 -3.11
N GLN A 306 -21.32 -15.24 -2.64
CA GLN A 306 -21.68 -15.65 -1.29
C GLN A 306 -20.85 -14.92 -0.23
N LEU A 307 -19.54 -14.84 -0.41
CA LEU A 307 -18.64 -14.10 0.48
C LEU A 307 -19.02 -12.62 0.55
N GLU A 308 -19.24 -11.98 -0.61
CA GLU A 308 -19.62 -10.57 -0.71
C GLU A 308 -20.98 -10.31 -0.02
N ALA A 309 -21.97 -11.17 -0.22
CA ALA A 309 -23.28 -11.07 0.44
C ALA A 309 -23.15 -11.21 1.97
N ALA A 310 -22.35 -12.17 2.45
CA ALA A 310 -22.12 -12.36 3.88
C ALA A 310 -21.40 -11.17 4.52
N LEU A 311 -20.38 -10.62 3.85
CA LEU A 311 -19.68 -9.41 4.31
C LEU A 311 -20.60 -8.18 4.33
N ASN A 312 -21.45 -8.02 3.31
CA ASN A 312 -22.41 -6.90 3.24
C ASN A 312 -23.51 -6.98 4.31
N ALA A 313 -23.77 -8.14 4.87
CA ALA A 313 -24.66 -8.34 6.01
C ALA A 313 -24.01 -7.97 7.35
N CYS A 314 -22.70 -7.84 7.42
CA CYS A 314 -21.97 -7.44 8.62
C CYS A 314 -21.91 -5.91 8.74
N THR A 315 -22.01 -5.40 9.98
CA THR A 315 -21.70 -4.01 10.28
C THR A 315 -20.22 -3.88 10.60
N VAL A 316 -19.54 -2.91 9.99
CA VAL A 316 -18.14 -2.57 10.28
C VAL A 316 -18.07 -1.54 11.39
N HIS A 317 -17.26 -1.78 12.40
CA HIS A 317 -17.03 -0.91 13.55
C HIS A 317 -15.61 -0.35 13.56
N GLY A 318 -15.49 0.98 13.72
CA GLY A 318 -14.22 1.70 13.62
C GLY A 318 -13.76 1.87 12.16
N HIS A 319 -12.62 2.52 11.99
CA HIS A 319 -11.99 2.76 10.68
C HIS A 319 -10.47 2.57 10.78
N ARG A 320 -9.77 2.53 9.64
CA ARG A 320 -8.31 2.31 9.59
C ARG A 320 -7.51 3.59 9.84
N GLY A 321 -8.07 4.77 9.57
CA GLY A 321 -7.40 6.05 9.79
C GLY A 321 -7.02 6.27 11.25
N PHE A 322 -6.10 7.19 11.52
CA PHE A 322 -5.83 7.66 12.87
C PHE A 322 -6.88 8.68 13.27
N VAL A 323 -7.30 8.69 14.54
CA VAL A 323 -8.31 9.64 15.05
C VAL A 323 -7.93 11.09 14.76
N GLU A 324 -6.63 11.42 14.85
CA GLU A 324 -6.10 12.76 14.63
C GLU A 324 -5.93 13.11 13.13
N THR A 325 -5.91 12.12 12.23
CA THR A 325 -5.67 12.28 10.79
C THR A 325 -6.88 11.99 9.94
N GLU A 326 -8.06 11.80 10.52
CA GLU A 326 -9.32 11.57 9.79
C GLU A 326 -9.61 12.67 8.75
N GLN A 327 -9.16 13.89 9.01
CA GLN A 327 -9.35 15.03 8.12
C GLN A 327 -8.46 15.00 6.87
N HIS A 328 -7.42 14.17 6.85
CA HIS A 328 -6.40 14.14 5.79
C HIS A 328 -6.34 12.81 5.01
N THR A 329 -7.14 11.79 5.37
CA THR A 329 -7.01 10.46 4.78
C THR A 329 -7.75 10.26 3.46
N PHE A 330 -8.76 11.07 3.21
CA PHE A 330 -9.45 11.14 1.91
C PHE A 330 -9.76 12.59 1.68
N GLY A 331 -9.06 13.38 0.97
CA GLY A 331 -9.42 14.77 0.73
C GLY A 331 -10.69 15.23 1.48
N ASN A 332 -11.04 16.38 1.62
CA ASN A 332 -12.11 16.95 2.49
C ASN A 332 -13.47 16.21 2.62
N ASN A 333 -13.60 15.00 2.09
CA ASN A 333 -14.85 14.21 2.07
C ASN A 333 -15.03 13.23 3.25
N TRP A 334 -14.05 13.07 4.14
CA TRP A 334 -14.28 12.39 5.41
C TRP A 334 -14.93 13.35 6.41
N LYS A 335 -16.19 13.63 6.19
CA LYS A 335 -17.01 14.25 7.24
C LYS A 335 -17.16 13.26 8.37
N LYS A 336 -16.86 13.71 9.62
CA LYS A 336 -17.20 13.00 10.84
C LYS A 336 -18.62 12.47 10.69
N LYS A 337 -18.80 11.15 10.75
CA LYS A 337 -20.10 10.62 11.16
C LYS A 337 -20.19 10.89 12.65
N GLU A 338 -21.02 11.84 13.02
CA GLU A 338 -21.46 12.10 14.39
C GLU A 338 -22.07 10.85 15.00
#